data_8b2c683f3cd55bc973f9582a9b4e905e
#
_entry.id   8b2c683f3cd55bc973f9582a9b4e905e
#
_cell.length_a   1.000
_cell.length_b   1.000
_cell.length_c   1.000
_cell.angle_alpha   90.00
_cell.angle_beta   90.00
_cell.angle_gamma   90.00
#
_symmetry.space_group_name_H-M   'P 1'
#
loop_
_entity.id
_entity.type
_entity.pdbx_description
1 polymer ?
#
loop_
_entity_poly.entity_id
_entity_poly.type
_entity_poly.pdbx_seq_one_letter_code
_entity_poly.pdbx_strand_id
1 'polypeptide(L)'
;MSTREVCLLIGPEDVVLWGDSFDDPVALPDSRARWEAIWSLRDSLVEVAHSHPEGPLGFSEEDETTMAALRTALGRSLRFSVVAPDGMVARVGGEDVRVRDEPPWAAPLRIASGLLYGRPRPGPGIPLEAEPPSDGAPRKP
;
A
#
# COMPACT_ATOMS: atom_id res chain seq x y z
N MET A 1 17.35 -3.21 -9.18
CA MET A 1 16.51 -3.74 -8.10
C MET A 1 15.10 -3.90 -8.60
N SER A 2 14.52 -5.05 -8.39
CA SER A 2 13.18 -5.30 -8.90
C SER A 2 12.11 -4.81 -7.92
N THR A 3 10.95 -4.50 -8.43
CA THR A 3 9.79 -4.13 -7.63
C THR A 3 8.81 -5.29 -7.59
N ARG A 4 7.91 -5.25 -6.63
CA ARG A 4 6.87 -6.24 -6.49
C ARG A 4 5.67 -5.64 -5.79
N GLU A 5 4.51 -6.21 -6.03
CA GLU A 5 3.33 -5.82 -5.29
C GLU A 5 3.31 -6.55 -3.95
N VAL A 6 2.99 -5.79 -2.90
CA VAL A 6 2.87 -6.33 -1.56
C VAL A 6 1.49 -5.99 -1.05
N CYS A 7 0.86 -6.96 -0.40
CA CYS A 7 -0.45 -6.76 0.21
C CYS A 7 -0.33 -6.99 1.71
N LEU A 8 -0.92 -6.09 2.49
CA LEU A 8 -0.96 -6.20 3.94
C LEU A 8 -2.40 -6.23 4.42
N LEU A 9 -2.66 -7.10 5.38
CA LEU A 9 -3.93 -7.12 6.10
C LEU A 9 -3.67 -6.48 7.45
N ILE A 10 -4.45 -5.46 7.78
CA ILE A 10 -4.16 -4.59 8.90
C ILE A 10 -5.34 -4.61 9.87
N GLY A 11 -5.04 -4.74 11.14
CA GLY A 11 -6.02 -4.74 12.21
C GLY A 11 -6.07 -3.40 12.92
N PRO A 12 -6.70 -3.38 14.10
CA PRO A 12 -6.80 -2.14 14.85
C PRO A 12 -5.44 -1.57 15.20
N GLU A 13 -5.37 -0.25 15.28
CA GLU A 13 -4.17 0.48 15.69
C GLU A 13 -2.99 0.24 14.75
N ASP A 14 -3.29 0.03 13.46
CA ASP A 14 -2.27 -0.13 12.43
C ASP A 14 -1.36 -1.34 12.65
N VAL A 15 -1.86 -2.38 13.30
CA VAL A 15 -1.12 -3.61 13.49
C VAL A 15 -1.23 -4.46 12.24
N VAL A 16 -0.09 -4.87 11.67
CA VAL A 16 -0.09 -5.75 10.51
C VAL A 16 -0.36 -7.16 10.96
N LEU A 17 -1.45 -7.73 10.45
CA LEU A 17 -1.88 -9.08 10.81
C LEU A 17 -1.29 -10.14 9.88
N TRP A 18 -1.05 -9.77 8.63
CA TRP A 18 -0.60 -10.72 7.61
C TRP A 18 -0.13 -9.95 6.39
N GLY A 19 0.77 -10.54 5.63
CA GLY A 19 1.22 -9.92 4.39
C GLY A 19 1.73 -10.95 3.40
N ASP A 20 1.68 -10.60 2.11
CA ASP A 20 2.27 -11.40 1.05
C ASP A 20 2.80 -10.48 -0.05
N SER A 21 3.54 -11.06 -0.96
CA SER A 21 4.10 -10.30 -2.08
C SER A 21 4.02 -11.12 -3.36
N PHE A 22 3.99 -10.40 -4.47
CA PHE A 22 3.95 -11.01 -5.81
C PHE A 22 5.04 -10.41 -6.66
N ASP A 23 5.58 -11.22 -7.55
CA ASP A 23 6.66 -10.78 -8.44
C ASP A 23 6.15 -9.91 -9.59
N ASP A 24 4.87 -10.02 -9.92
CA ASP A 24 4.30 -9.24 -11.00
C ASP A 24 3.85 -7.89 -10.46
N PRO A 25 4.51 -6.78 -10.85
CA PRO A 25 4.19 -5.47 -10.29
C PRO A 25 2.95 -4.81 -10.87
N VAL A 26 2.36 -5.37 -11.94
CA VAL A 26 1.24 -4.73 -12.62
C VAL A 26 -0.10 -5.40 -12.36
N ALA A 27 -0.09 -6.58 -11.79
CA ALA A 27 -1.33 -7.30 -11.53
C ALA A 27 -1.30 -7.86 -10.12
N LEU A 28 -2.45 -7.82 -9.48
CA LEU A 28 -2.61 -8.41 -8.17
C LEU A 28 -3.24 -9.78 -8.38
N PRO A 29 -2.46 -10.87 -8.36
CA PRO A 29 -3.03 -12.17 -8.66
C PRO A 29 -4.07 -12.59 -7.63
N ASP A 30 -4.99 -13.42 -8.07
CA ASP A 30 -6.01 -13.97 -7.22
C ASP A 30 -5.35 -15.06 -6.37
N SER A 31 -5.11 -14.74 -5.12
CA SER A 31 -4.34 -15.61 -4.24
C SER A 31 -5.28 -16.31 -3.26
N ARG A 32 -5.27 -17.66 -3.32
CA ARG A 32 -6.04 -18.43 -2.37
C ARG A 32 -5.56 -18.19 -0.95
N ALA A 33 -4.25 -18.10 -0.76
CA ALA A 33 -3.68 -17.86 0.55
C ALA A 33 -4.17 -16.53 1.12
N ARG A 34 -4.26 -15.51 0.27
CA ARG A 34 -4.77 -14.21 0.71
C ARG A 34 -6.23 -14.30 1.13
N TRP A 35 -7.06 -14.95 0.32
CA TRP A 35 -8.47 -15.06 0.65
C TRP A 35 -8.68 -15.86 1.94
N GLU A 36 -7.89 -16.90 2.14
CA GLU A 36 -7.97 -17.69 3.37
C GLU A 36 -7.54 -16.85 4.58
N ALA A 37 -6.50 -16.04 4.42
CA ALA A 37 -6.05 -15.15 5.50
C ALA A 37 -7.13 -14.13 5.83
N ILE A 38 -7.72 -13.52 4.80
CA ILE A 38 -8.80 -12.55 4.99
C ILE A 38 -9.93 -13.18 5.79
N TRP A 39 -10.35 -14.37 5.38
CA TRP A 39 -11.46 -15.03 6.05
C TRP A 39 -11.12 -15.37 7.49
N SER A 40 -9.91 -15.90 7.73
CA SER A 40 -9.48 -16.24 9.08
C SER A 40 -9.38 -15.04 9.99
N LEU A 41 -9.00 -13.89 9.44
CA LEU A 41 -8.74 -12.68 10.22
C LEU A 41 -9.92 -11.70 10.17
N ARG A 42 -11.03 -12.10 9.59
CA ARG A 42 -12.12 -11.17 9.29
C ARG A 42 -12.65 -10.38 10.48
N ASP A 43 -12.61 -10.97 11.66
CA ASP A 43 -13.12 -10.30 12.84
C ASP A 43 -12.20 -9.20 13.34
N SER A 44 -10.92 -9.28 13.00
CA SER A 44 -9.93 -8.27 13.41
C SER A 44 -9.54 -7.35 12.26
N LEU A 45 -9.92 -7.70 11.04
CA LEU A 45 -9.47 -6.98 9.85
C LEU A 45 -10.15 -5.62 9.74
N VAL A 46 -9.35 -4.58 9.59
CA VAL A 46 -9.82 -3.20 9.47
C VAL A 46 -9.49 -2.64 8.11
N GLU A 47 -8.34 -3.01 7.56
CA GLU A 47 -7.84 -2.38 6.35
C GLU A 47 -7.06 -3.38 5.51
N VAL A 48 -7.20 -3.26 4.19
CA VAL A 48 -6.37 -3.98 3.23
C VAL A 48 -5.56 -2.95 2.47
N ALA A 49 -4.25 -3.09 2.51
CA ALA A 49 -3.34 -2.18 1.84
C ALA A 49 -2.49 -2.93 0.84
N HIS A 50 -2.19 -2.28 -0.29
CA HIS A 50 -1.27 -2.89 -1.24
C HIS A 50 -0.47 -1.81 -1.94
N SER A 51 0.61 -2.23 -2.59
CA SER A 51 1.48 -1.30 -3.29
C SER A 51 1.25 -1.37 -4.79
N HIS A 52 1.42 -0.24 -5.45
CA HIS A 52 1.49 -0.13 -6.91
C HIS A 52 2.90 0.38 -7.23
N PRO A 53 3.88 -0.51 -7.34
CA PRO A 53 5.28 -0.04 -7.48
C PRO A 53 5.53 0.74 -8.76
N GLU A 54 4.71 0.53 -9.78
CA GLU A 54 4.83 1.28 -11.03
C GLU A 54 3.76 2.36 -11.15
N GLY A 55 2.95 2.54 -10.09
CA GLY A 55 1.79 3.42 -10.17
C GLY A 55 0.65 2.77 -10.95
N PRO A 56 -0.44 3.47 -11.15
CA PRO A 56 -0.72 4.81 -10.66
C PRO A 56 -1.09 4.84 -9.19
N LEU A 57 -1.18 6.05 -8.65
CA LEU A 57 -1.66 6.26 -7.30
C LEU A 57 -3.18 6.25 -7.34
N GLY A 58 -3.76 5.10 -7.12
CA GLY A 58 -5.20 4.94 -7.16
C GLY A 58 -5.56 3.47 -7.33
N PHE A 59 -6.84 3.20 -7.37
CA PHE A 59 -7.35 1.83 -7.44
C PHE A 59 -7.63 1.45 -8.89
N SER A 60 -7.17 0.25 -9.27
CA SER A 60 -7.42 -0.29 -10.60
C SER A 60 -8.83 -0.89 -10.66
N GLU A 61 -9.24 -1.27 -11.88
CA GLU A 61 -10.50 -2.00 -12.02
C GLU A 61 -10.49 -3.30 -11.25
N GLU A 62 -9.36 -3.98 -11.26
CA GLU A 62 -9.22 -5.23 -10.50
C GLU A 62 -9.35 -4.97 -9.01
N ASP A 63 -8.78 -3.86 -8.54
CA ASP A 63 -8.93 -3.46 -7.15
C ASP A 63 -10.38 -3.22 -6.81
N GLU A 64 -11.10 -2.51 -7.68
CA GLU A 64 -12.53 -2.23 -7.44
C GLU A 64 -13.32 -3.52 -7.33
N THR A 65 -13.03 -4.48 -8.21
CA THR A 65 -13.70 -5.77 -8.18
C THR A 65 -13.42 -6.50 -6.86
N THR A 66 -12.16 -6.49 -6.43
CA THR A 66 -11.77 -7.13 -5.17
C THR A 66 -12.44 -6.47 -3.97
N MET A 67 -12.47 -5.12 -3.96
CA MET A 67 -13.09 -4.40 -2.86
C MET A 67 -14.58 -4.71 -2.78
N ALA A 68 -15.25 -4.78 -3.92
CA ALA A 68 -16.67 -5.11 -3.94
C ALA A 68 -16.90 -6.54 -3.44
N ALA A 69 -16.06 -7.47 -3.87
CA ALA A 69 -16.18 -8.87 -3.44
C ALA A 69 -15.98 -9.00 -1.93
N LEU A 70 -15.02 -8.26 -1.38
CA LEU A 70 -14.78 -8.29 0.06
C LEU A 70 -15.94 -7.72 0.85
N ARG A 71 -16.50 -6.61 0.38
CA ARG A 71 -17.67 -6.03 1.05
C ARG A 71 -18.82 -7.01 1.09
N THR A 72 -19.04 -7.70 -0.03
CA THR A 72 -20.09 -8.70 -0.10
C THR A 72 -19.82 -9.87 0.84
N ALA A 73 -18.59 -10.40 0.81
CA ALA A 73 -18.26 -11.58 1.59
C ALA A 73 -18.27 -11.31 3.09
N LEU A 74 -17.80 -10.14 3.50
CA LEU A 74 -17.69 -9.82 4.92
C LEU A 74 -18.90 -9.11 5.48
N GLY A 75 -19.79 -8.61 4.61
CA GLY A 75 -20.98 -7.91 5.05
C GLY A 75 -20.71 -6.54 5.65
N ARG A 76 -19.54 -5.96 5.38
CA ARG A 76 -19.19 -4.64 5.87
C ARG A 76 -18.10 -4.04 5.01
N SER A 77 -17.88 -2.75 5.17
CA SER A 77 -16.85 -2.04 4.43
C SER A 77 -15.56 -2.03 5.22
N LEU A 78 -14.45 -2.23 4.51
CA LEU A 78 -13.11 -2.08 5.06
C LEU A 78 -12.52 -0.78 4.52
N ARG A 79 -11.45 -0.34 5.16
CA ARG A 79 -10.61 0.69 4.58
C ARG A 79 -9.67 0.02 3.59
N PHE A 80 -9.45 0.65 2.44
CA PHE A 80 -8.53 0.15 1.43
C PHE A 80 -7.51 1.23 1.12
N SER A 81 -6.25 0.84 0.93
CA SER A 81 -5.18 1.79 0.70
C SER A 81 -4.23 1.30 -0.38
N VAL A 82 -3.73 2.24 -1.17
CA VAL A 82 -2.72 1.99 -2.19
C VAL A 82 -1.52 2.88 -1.90
N VAL A 83 -0.35 2.27 -1.88
CA VAL A 83 0.92 2.99 -1.73
C VAL A 83 1.66 2.89 -3.05
N ALA A 84 1.96 4.04 -3.65
CA ALA A 84 2.65 4.14 -4.93
C ALA A 84 3.89 5.01 -4.76
N PRO A 85 4.75 5.09 -5.79
CA PRO A 85 5.97 5.88 -5.63
C PRO A 85 5.73 7.32 -5.21
N ASP A 86 4.64 7.93 -5.68
CA ASP A 86 4.40 9.34 -5.43
C ASP A 86 3.39 9.61 -4.31
N GLY A 87 3.04 8.60 -3.52
CA GLY A 87 2.19 8.86 -2.37
C GLY A 87 1.34 7.68 -1.95
N MET A 88 0.30 8.01 -1.20
CA MET A 88 -0.64 7.02 -0.68
C MET A 88 -2.05 7.57 -0.78
N VAL A 89 -2.99 6.71 -1.16
CA VAL A 89 -4.40 7.06 -1.20
C VAL A 89 -5.19 6.00 -0.44
N ALA A 90 -6.22 6.42 0.26
CA ALA A 90 -7.10 5.50 0.99
C ALA A 90 -8.53 5.70 0.55
N ARG A 91 -9.27 4.60 0.47
CA ARG A 91 -10.71 4.68 0.24
C ARG A 91 -11.43 4.44 1.55
N VAL A 92 -12.17 5.44 1.98
CA VAL A 92 -12.91 5.40 3.22
C VAL A 92 -14.32 5.88 2.92
N GLY A 93 -15.31 5.04 3.23
CA GLY A 93 -16.71 5.45 3.03
C GLY A 93 -17.04 5.79 1.60
N GLY A 94 -16.39 5.13 0.65
CA GLY A 94 -16.65 5.36 -0.77
C GLY A 94 -15.88 6.52 -1.38
N GLU A 95 -15.04 7.19 -0.62
CA GLU A 95 -14.28 8.34 -1.11
C GLU A 95 -12.78 8.08 -1.03
N ASP A 96 -12.06 8.52 -2.05
CA ASP A 96 -10.61 8.40 -2.09
C ASP A 96 -9.98 9.66 -1.51
N VAL A 97 -9.11 9.45 -0.52
CA VAL A 97 -8.46 10.53 0.21
C VAL A 97 -6.95 10.36 0.11
N ARG A 98 -6.26 11.45 -0.27
CA ARG A 98 -4.80 11.45 -0.26
C ARG A 98 -4.32 11.44 1.18
N VAL A 99 -3.46 10.48 1.51
CA VAL A 99 -2.94 10.34 2.87
C VAL A 99 -1.59 11.04 2.94
N ARG A 100 -1.51 12.10 3.75
CA ARG A 100 -0.27 12.86 3.88
C ARG A 100 0.66 12.27 4.92
N ASP A 101 0.10 11.89 6.06
CA ASP A 101 0.87 11.27 7.14
C ASP A 101 0.68 9.77 7.06
N GLU A 102 1.62 9.11 6.40
CA GLU A 102 1.51 7.69 6.16
C GLU A 102 1.63 6.93 7.48
N PRO A 103 0.81 5.86 7.65
CA PRO A 103 0.86 5.08 8.88
C PRO A 103 2.17 4.31 9.02
N PRO A 104 2.45 3.79 10.21
CA PRO A 104 3.74 3.12 10.45
C PRO A 104 4.05 1.97 9.51
N TRP A 105 3.03 1.28 9.02
CA TRP A 105 3.25 0.12 8.15
C TRP A 105 3.61 0.52 6.71
N ALA A 106 3.44 1.80 6.35
CA ALA A 106 3.68 2.21 4.95
C ALA A 106 5.16 2.15 4.59
N ALA A 107 6.05 2.54 5.49
CA ALA A 107 7.48 2.50 5.20
C ALA A 107 7.98 1.07 4.97
N PRO A 108 7.68 0.10 5.85
CA PRO A 108 8.04 -1.28 5.55
C PRO A 108 7.42 -1.81 4.27
N LEU A 109 6.19 -1.39 3.97
CA LEU A 109 5.53 -1.78 2.72
C LEU A 109 6.32 -1.28 1.51
N ARG A 110 6.75 -0.03 1.55
CA ARG A 110 7.55 0.55 0.48
C ARG A 110 8.86 -0.19 0.30
N ILE A 111 9.53 -0.50 1.40
CA ILE A 111 10.79 -1.24 1.34
C ILE A 111 10.56 -2.62 0.72
N ALA A 112 9.54 -3.34 1.18
CA ALA A 112 9.23 -4.67 0.67
C ALA A 112 8.88 -4.64 -0.80
N SER A 113 8.27 -3.56 -1.27
CA SER A 113 7.88 -3.39 -2.67
C SER A 113 9.02 -2.94 -3.57
N GLY A 114 10.14 -2.52 -2.99
CA GLY A 114 11.23 -1.94 -3.76
C GLY A 114 11.04 -0.48 -4.09
N LEU A 115 10.12 0.19 -3.40
CA LEU A 115 9.79 1.57 -3.71
C LEU A 115 10.70 2.58 -3.04
N LEU A 116 11.34 2.19 -1.94
CA LEU A 116 12.09 3.12 -1.14
C LEU A 116 13.14 3.87 -1.93
N TYR A 117 13.80 3.19 -2.84
CA TYR A 117 14.89 3.78 -3.61
C TYR A 117 14.45 4.21 -4.98
N GLY A 118 13.20 4.04 -5.30
CA GLY A 118 12.69 4.35 -6.62
C GLY A 118 12.10 5.72 -6.73
N ARG A 119 12.23 6.50 -5.67
CA ARG A 119 11.56 7.73 -5.74
C ARG A 119 12.31 8.86 -5.95
N PRO A 120 12.03 9.44 -6.45
CA PRO A 120 12.50 10.57 -6.71
C PRO A 120 11.75 11.73 -6.67
N ARG A 121 11.53 11.76 -6.46
CA ARG A 121 11.04 12.53 -6.70
C ARG A 121 10.78 13.41 -6.99
N PRO A 122 10.80 13.87 -6.87
CA PRO A 122 10.53 14.64 -7.25
C PRO A 122 10.60 15.46 -7.88
N GLY A 123 10.67 15.53 -8.04
CA GLY A 123 10.70 16.18 -8.63
C GLY A 123 11.12 16.82 -8.66
N PRO A 124 11.51 17.08 -8.87
CA PRO A 124 12.35 17.67 -9.02
C PRO A 124 12.89 18.31 -8.16
N GLY A 125 13.01 18.03 -7.70
CA GLY A 125 13.42 18.37 -7.15
C GLY A 125 13.72 18.07 -6.39
N ILE A 126 14.22 18.02 -6.04
CA ILE A 126 14.52 17.72 -5.34
C ILE A 126 14.91 17.40 -4.69
N PRO A 127 15.23 17.49 -4.42
CA PRO A 127 15.54 17.15 -3.67
C PRO A 127 15.70 16.98 -2.82
N LEU A 128 16.05 16.66 -2.49
CA LEU A 128 16.14 16.75 -1.63
C LEU A 128 16.34 16.68 -0.90
N GLU A 129 16.57 16.44 -0.88
CA GLU A 129 16.69 16.84 -0.24
C GLU A 129 16.85 16.62 0.38
N ALA A 130 17.13 16.32 0.20
CA ALA A 130 17.23 16.56 0.70
C ALA A 130 17.41 16.30 1.35
N GLU A 131 17.88 16.04 1.47
CA GLU A 131 17.97 16.34 2.07
C GLU A 131 18.14 15.92 2.67
N PRO A 132 18.52 15.60 2.59
CA PRO A 132 18.72 15.78 3.18
C PRO A 132 18.76 15.39 3.67
N PRO A 133 19.16 15.06 3.71
CA PRO A 133 19.20 15.32 4.19
C PRO A 133 19.07 14.97 4.55
N SER A 134 19.40 14.48 4.33
CA SER A 134 19.24 14.83 4.47
C SER A 134 19.23 14.59 4.87
N ASP A 135 19.69 14.14 4.74
CA ASP A 135 19.67 14.54 4.92
C ASP A 135 19.74 14.34 5.13
N GLY A 136 19.79 13.74 4.85
CA GLY A 136 20.00 14.29 4.81
C GLY A 136 20.22 13.97 4.97
N ALA A 137 21.01 13.54 4.78
CA ALA A 137 21.17 13.95 4.79
C ALA A 137 21.33 13.75 4.86
N PRO A 138 21.41 13.37 4.73
CA PRO A 138 21.39 13.77 4.87
C PRO A 138 21.46 13.67 4.82
N ARG A 139 22.04 13.18 4.63
CA ARG A 139 21.96 13.81 4.68
C ARG A 139 22.17 13.85 4.57
N LYS A 140 22.49 13.39 3.99
CA LYS A 140 22.55 14.05 4.00
C LYS A 140 22.75 14.26 3.85
N PRO A 141 22.79 13.65 3.40
CA PRO A 141 22.86 14.32 3.32
C PRO A 141 22.96 14.62 3.40
#